data_4e50a18c9d2d129f66e4f52fbba6185b
#
_entry.id   4e50a18c9d2d129f66e4f52fbba6185b
#
_cell.length_a   1.000
_cell.length_b   1.000
_cell.length_c   1.000
_cell.angle_alpha   90.00
_cell.angle_beta   90.00
_cell.angle_gamma   90.00
#
_symmetry.space_group_name_H-M   'P 1'
#
loop_
_entity.id
_entity.type
_entity.pdbx_description
1 polymer ?
#
loop_
_entity_poly.entity_id
_entity_poly.type
_entity_poly.pdbx_seq_one_letter_code
_entity_poly.pdbx_strand_id
1 'polypeptide(L)'
;LESLGKNTDEVWDSINKNEGKVDHLDFLSDHDKDVFKVAMELDQHWVVELADHRGQYVDQAQSLNTFFPFGSSRKYVNSVHLKFLKSKNVLTMYYLRTEREGSADHAKKIERKALVDWTAEECVACGG
;
A
#
# COMPACT_ATOMS: atom_id res chain seq x y z
N LEU A 1 -2.82 -5.73 -17.55
CA LEU A 1 -2.74 -7.18 -17.82
C LEU A 1 -3.63 -7.59 -19.00
N GLU A 2 -4.87 -7.08 -19.08
CA GLU A 2 -5.80 -7.41 -20.18
C GLU A 2 -5.21 -7.06 -21.56
N SER A 3 -4.67 -5.85 -21.72
CA SER A 3 -4.05 -5.40 -22.97
C SER A 3 -2.86 -6.25 -23.43
N LEU A 4 -2.22 -6.93 -22.50
CA LEU A 4 -1.08 -7.83 -22.74
C LEU A 4 -1.50 -9.31 -22.88
N GLY A 5 -2.79 -9.62 -22.75
CA GLY A 5 -3.29 -11.00 -22.74
C GLY A 5 -2.77 -11.84 -21.56
N LYS A 6 -2.38 -11.18 -20.46
CA LYS A 6 -1.79 -11.80 -19.25
C LYS A 6 -2.70 -11.71 -18.03
N ASN A 7 -3.99 -11.47 -18.24
CA ASN A 7 -4.97 -11.42 -17.15
C ASN A 7 -5.43 -12.84 -16.78
N THR A 8 -4.56 -13.61 -16.14
CA THR A 8 -4.81 -15.00 -15.72
C THR A 8 -4.70 -15.13 -14.20
N ASP A 9 -5.37 -16.15 -13.65
CA ASP A 9 -5.35 -16.40 -12.19
C ASP A 9 -3.93 -16.70 -11.70
N GLU A 10 -3.09 -17.38 -12.51
CA GLU A 10 -1.70 -17.65 -12.13
C GLU A 10 -0.87 -16.36 -11.96
N VAL A 11 -1.09 -15.36 -12.83
CA VAL A 11 -0.41 -14.06 -12.73
C VAL A 11 -0.88 -13.33 -11.48
N TRP A 12 -2.18 -13.33 -11.20
CA TRP A 12 -2.71 -12.71 -9.97
C TRP A 12 -2.23 -13.42 -8.71
N ASP A 13 -2.16 -14.74 -8.71
CA ASP A 13 -1.61 -15.51 -7.58
C ASP A 13 -0.12 -15.23 -7.37
N SER A 14 0.63 -15.05 -8.46
CA SER A 14 2.04 -14.65 -8.39
C SER A 14 2.21 -13.27 -7.77
N ILE A 15 1.39 -12.28 -8.18
CA ILE A 15 1.39 -10.93 -7.60
C ILE A 15 1.03 -10.99 -6.11
N ASN A 16 -0.02 -11.74 -5.75
CA ASN A 16 -0.45 -11.90 -4.37
C ASN A 16 0.65 -12.55 -3.49
N LYS A 17 1.33 -13.58 -3.99
CA LYS A 17 2.46 -14.22 -3.30
C LYS A 17 3.64 -13.27 -3.07
N ASN A 18 3.81 -12.28 -3.96
CA ASN A 18 4.84 -11.26 -3.87
C ASN A 18 4.33 -9.96 -3.21
N GLU A 19 3.29 -10.03 -2.38
CA GLU A 19 2.77 -8.89 -1.60
C GLU A 19 2.31 -7.70 -2.45
N GLY A 20 1.88 -7.98 -3.69
CA GLY A 20 1.45 -6.96 -4.64
C GLY A 20 2.56 -6.40 -5.52
N LYS A 21 3.81 -6.78 -5.31
CA LYS A 21 4.95 -6.35 -6.13
C LYS A 21 4.89 -6.98 -7.51
N VAL A 22 5.31 -6.22 -8.51
CA VAL A 22 5.27 -6.64 -9.94
C VAL A 22 6.64 -6.79 -10.59
N ASP A 23 7.73 -6.53 -9.85
CA ASP A 23 9.11 -6.55 -10.38
C ASP A 23 9.52 -7.88 -11.00
N HIS A 24 8.97 -9.00 -10.47
CA HIS A 24 9.23 -10.36 -10.94
C HIS A 24 8.53 -10.72 -12.25
N LEU A 25 7.68 -9.85 -12.79
CA LEU A 25 6.94 -10.09 -14.02
C LEU A 25 7.74 -9.61 -15.23
N ASP A 26 8.41 -10.54 -15.93
CA ASP A 26 9.32 -10.22 -17.04
C ASP A 26 8.62 -9.61 -18.27
N PHE A 27 7.31 -9.81 -18.40
CA PHE A 27 6.53 -9.27 -19.51
C PHE A 27 6.11 -7.80 -19.33
N LEU A 28 6.34 -7.21 -18.15
CA LEU A 28 6.09 -5.79 -17.91
C LEU A 28 7.32 -4.96 -18.29
N SER A 29 7.06 -3.80 -18.91
CA SER A 29 8.12 -2.82 -19.15
C SER A 29 8.63 -2.21 -17.83
N ASP A 30 9.84 -1.65 -17.84
CA ASP A 30 10.39 -0.95 -16.67
C ASP A 30 9.48 0.21 -16.23
N HIS A 31 8.87 0.89 -17.21
CA HIS A 31 7.90 1.94 -16.93
C HIS A 31 6.67 1.41 -16.21
N ASP A 32 6.11 0.27 -16.64
CA ASP A 32 4.96 -0.33 -15.96
C ASP A 32 5.33 -0.76 -14.54
N LYS A 33 6.51 -1.37 -14.34
CA LYS A 33 7.00 -1.73 -13.01
C LYS A 33 7.14 -0.50 -12.10
N ASP A 34 7.61 0.62 -12.61
CA ASP A 34 7.70 1.87 -11.86
C ASP A 34 6.32 2.44 -11.49
N VAL A 35 5.34 2.35 -12.40
CA VAL A 35 3.98 2.84 -12.17
C VAL A 35 3.24 2.01 -11.12
N PHE A 36 3.45 0.69 -11.09
CA PHE A 36 2.74 -0.23 -10.21
C PHE A 36 3.49 -0.57 -8.91
N LYS A 37 4.46 0.24 -8.51
CA LYS A 37 5.14 0.09 -7.20
C LYS A 37 4.15 0.13 -6.05
N VAL A 38 4.33 -0.78 -5.09
CA VAL A 38 3.56 -0.76 -3.85
C VAL A 38 4.08 0.31 -2.88
N ALA A 39 3.27 0.66 -1.87
CA ALA A 39 3.58 1.74 -0.94
C ALA A 39 4.95 1.60 -0.24
N MET A 40 5.39 0.37 0.03
CA MET A 40 6.68 0.07 0.65
C MET A 40 7.90 0.32 -0.28
N GLU A 41 7.69 0.33 -1.59
CA GLU A 41 8.74 0.56 -2.59
C GLU A 41 8.92 2.04 -2.93
N LEU A 42 7.97 2.88 -2.52
CA LEU A 42 8.00 4.31 -2.78
C LEU A 42 8.88 5.05 -1.76
N ASP A 43 9.64 6.04 -2.23
CA ASP A 43 10.31 6.97 -1.33
C ASP A 43 9.28 7.82 -0.57
N GLN A 44 9.25 7.65 0.75
CA GLN A 44 8.27 8.30 1.62
C GLN A 44 8.42 9.83 1.70
N HIS A 45 9.53 10.38 1.23
CA HIS A 45 9.64 11.83 1.06
C HIS A 45 8.61 12.38 0.08
N TRP A 46 8.24 11.61 -0.96
CA TRP A 46 7.19 12.00 -1.91
C TRP A 46 5.80 12.01 -1.29
N VAL A 47 5.54 11.09 -0.38
CA VAL A 47 4.25 11.07 0.34
C VAL A 47 4.04 12.36 1.13
N VAL A 48 5.09 12.83 1.83
CA VAL A 48 5.07 14.10 2.56
C VAL A 48 4.97 15.29 1.60
N GLU A 49 5.75 15.29 0.52
CA GLU A 49 5.75 16.36 -0.51
C GLU A 49 4.37 16.57 -1.11
N LEU A 50 3.75 15.48 -1.58
CA LEU A 50 2.42 15.53 -2.18
C LEU A 50 1.34 15.92 -1.16
N ALA A 51 1.50 15.54 0.11
CA ALA A 51 0.61 15.98 1.16
C ALA A 51 0.75 17.48 1.44
N ASP A 52 1.98 18.01 1.42
CA ASP A 52 2.24 19.45 1.59
C ASP A 52 1.63 20.26 0.43
N HIS A 53 1.80 19.80 -0.81
CA HIS A 53 1.17 20.44 -1.96
C HIS A 53 -0.36 20.46 -1.88
N ARG A 54 -0.99 19.36 -1.44
CA ARG A 54 -2.45 19.30 -1.26
C ARG A 54 -2.93 20.13 -0.08
N GLY A 55 -2.12 20.19 0.98
CA GLY A 55 -2.48 20.82 2.24
C GLY A 55 -2.88 22.29 2.14
N GLN A 56 -2.37 23.01 1.13
CA GLN A 56 -2.76 24.41 0.86
C GLN A 56 -4.20 24.56 0.34
N TYR A 57 -4.84 23.48 -0.08
CA TYR A 57 -6.18 23.48 -0.67
C TYR A 57 -7.23 22.74 0.20
N VAL A 58 -6.85 22.30 1.39
CA VAL A 58 -7.75 21.59 2.30
C VAL A 58 -7.77 22.27 3.66
N ASP A 59 -8.94 22.35 4.27
CA ASP A 59 -9.17 23.04 5.54
C ASP A 59 -8.98 22.13 6.76
N GLN A 60 -8.64 20.86 6.55
CA GLN A 60 -8.51 19.86 7.61
C GLN A 60 -7.17 19.12 7.52
N ALA A 61 -6.79 18.51 8.64
CA ALA A 61 -5.63 17.63 8.68
C ALA A 61 -5.81 16.41 7.76
N GLN A 62 -4.74 16.04 7.06
CA GLN A 62 -4.70 14.85 6.22
C GLN A 62 -4.25 13.66 7.07
N SER A 63 -4.97 12.52 6.97
CA SER A 63 -4.55 11.26 7.59
C SER A 63 -3.39 10.63 6.82
N LEU A 64 -2.18 11.13 7.08
CA LEU A 64 -0.98 10.76 6.33
C LEU A 64 -0.32 9.54 6.96
N ASN A 65 -0.31 8.43 6.22
CA ASN A 65 0.43 7.23 6.58
C ASN A 65 1.76 7.17 5.83
N THR A 66 2.81 6.75 6.53
CA THR A 66 4.13 6.46 5.93
C THR A 66 4.44 4.98 6.05
N PHE A 67 5.17 4.45 5.06
CA PHE A 67 5.43 3.03 4.91
C PHE A 67 6.93 2.80 4.78
N PHE A 68 7.50 2.01 5.67
CA PHE A 68 8.93 1.72 5.68
C PHE A 68 9.17 0.21 5.58
N PRO A 69 9.92 -0.24 4.56
CA PRO A 69 10.33 -1.65 4.48
C PRO A 69 11.06 -2.09 5.74
N PHE A 70 11.02 -3.40 6.02
CA PHE A 70 11.83 -3.99 7.10
C PHE A 70 13.31 -3.63 6.91
N GLY A 71 13.99 -3.25 8.00
CA GLY A 71 15.40 -2.86 7.95
C GLY A 71 15.67 -1.44 7.46
N SER A 72 14.65 -0.62 7.22
CA SER A 72 14.85 0.79 6.87
C SER A 72 15.75 1.50 7.87
N SER A 73 16.74 2.26 7.36
CA SER A 73 17.70 2.94 8.23
C SER A 73 17.02 4.02 9.08
N ARG A 74 17.43 4.14 10.34
CA ARG A 74 16.95 5.21 11.23
C ARG A 74 17.17 6.60 10.63
N LYS A 75 18.27 6.77 9.87
CA LYS A 75 18.58 8.02 9.18
C LYS A 75 17.52 8.37 8.15
N TYR A 76 17.07 7.38 7.36
CA TYR A 76 16.01 7.56 6.36
C TYR A 76 14.68 7.90 7.03
N VAL A 77 14.25 7.10 7.99
CA VAL A 77 13.00 7.37 8.74
C VAL A 77 13.02 8.78 9.36
N ASN A 78 14.13 9.14 10.00
CA ASN A 78 14.29 10.47 10.59
C ASN A 78 14.24 11.60 9.54
N SER A 79 14.83 11.38 8.35
CA SER A 79 14.81 12.40 7.29
C SER A 79 13.39 12.67 6.77
N VAL A 80 12.56 11.62 6.65
CA VAL A 80 11.14 11.75 6.29
C VAL A 80 10.37 12.54 7.37
N HIS A 81 10.60 12.23 8.66
CA HIS A 81 10.00 12.99 9.77
C HIS A 81 10.45 14.45 9.80
N LEU A 82 11.73 14.72 9.54
CA LEU A 82 12.22 16.08 9.46
C LEU A 82 11.60 16.85 8.28
N LYS A 83 11.36 16.20 7.15
CA LYS A 83 10.64 16.80 6.03
C LYS A 83 9.22 17.15 6.43
N PHE A 84 8.52 16.23 7.11
CA PHE A 84 7.18 16.49 7.65
C PHE A 84 7.18 17.71 8.60
N LEU A 85 8.10 17.75 9.58
CA LEU A 85 8.18 18.85 10.54
C LEU A 85 8.51 20.21 9.91
N LYS A 86 9.14 20.21 8.73
CA LYS A 86 9.44 21.42 7.95
C LYS A 86 8.30 21.80 6.99
N SER A 87 7.36 20.91 6.76
CA SER A 87 6.17 21.18 5.94
C SER A 87 5.30 22.25 6.59
N LYS A 88 4.71 23.12 5.78
CA LYS A 88 3.82 24.18 6.25
C LYS A 88 2.36 23.77 6.27
N ASN A 89 1.98 22.82 5.43
CA ASN A 89 0.59 22.49 5.16
C ASN A 89 0.23 21.06 5.61
N VAL A 90 1.17 20.28 6.13
CA VAL A 90 0.90 18.96 6.71
C VAL A 90 0.84 19.08 8.22
N LEU A 91 -0.35 19.00 8.78
CA LEU A 91 -0.59 19.24 10.21
C LEU A 91 -0.36 17.99 11.06
N THR A 92 -0.56 16.80 10.51
CA THR A 92 -0.47 15.53 11.24
C THR A 92 0.15 14.42 10.40
N MET A 93 0.97 13.58 11.02
CA MET A 93 1.27 12.21 10.58
C MET A 93 0.38 11.27 11.38
N TYR A 94 -0.17 10.24 10.71
CA TYR A 94 -1.12 9.35 11.37
C TYR A 94 -0.46 8.04 11.76
N TYR A 95 -0.19 7.15 10.81
CA TYR A 95 0.48 5.89 11.10
C TYR A 95 1.85 5.81 10.43
N LEU A 96 2.82 5.30 11.17
CA LEU A 96 4.06 4.76 10.64
C LEU A 96 3.90 3.25 10.55
N ARG A 97 3.87 2.71 9.33
CA ARG A 97 3.73 1.29 9.06
C ARG A 97 5.07 0.70 8.65
N THR A 98 5.42 -0.40 9.28
CA THR A 98 6.62 -1.17 8.93
C THR A 98 6.25 -2.61 8.61
N GLU A 99 6.98 -3.23 7.69
CA GLU A 99 6.90 -4.69 7.51
C GLU A 99 7.45 -5.38 8.75
N ARG A 100 6.89 -6.55 9.06
CA ARG A 100 7.45 -7.46 10.08
C ARG A 100 8.38 -8.44 9.42
N GLU A 101 9.44 -8.83 10.11
CA GLU A 101 10.29 -9.96 9.71
C GLU A 101 9.42 -11.21 9.57
N GLY A 102 9.40 -11.83 8.37
CA GLY A 102 8.63 -13.06 8.12
C GLY A 102 7.15 -12.86 7.73
N SER A 103 6.69 -11.64 7.41
CA SER A 103 5.27 -11.41 7.05
C SER A 103 4.83 -12.11 5.75
N ALA A 104 5.75 -12.50 4.90
CA ALA A 104 5.48 -13.28 3.67
C ALA A 104 4.78 -14.63 3.92
N ASP A 105 4.90 -15.21 5.13
CA ASP A 105 4.25 -16.48 5.46
C ASP A 105 2.76 -16.33 5.85
N HIS A 106 2.33 -15.14 6.26
CA HIS A 106 0.94 -14.92 6.66
C HIS A 106 0.00 -14.66 5.47
N ALA A 107 0.51 -14.15 4.35
CA ALA A 107 -0.26 -13.97 3.13
C ALA A 107 -0.70 -15.30 2.49
N LYS A 108 -0.02 -16.40 2.78
CA LYS A 108 -0.32 -17.75 2.28
C LYS A 108 -1.60 -18.38 2.86
N LYS A 109 -2.27 -17.76 3.83
CA LYS A 109 -3.42 -18.34 4.55
C LYS A 109 -4.75 -17.65 4.32
N ILE A 110 -4.87 -16.76 3.37
CA ILE A 110 -6.19 -16.27 2.96
C ILE A 110 -6.74 -17.25 1.91
N GLU A 111 -7.24 -18.39 2.36
CA GLU A 111 -8.23 -19.11 1.59
C GLU A 111 -9.38 -18.14 1.32
N ARG A 112 -9.58 -17.76 0.06
CA ARG A 112 -10.80 -17.08 -0.37
C ARG A 112 -11.95 -18.01 -0.03
N LYS A 113 -12.61 -17.81 1.09
CA LYS A 113 -13.95 -18.39 1.29
C LYS A 113 -14.77 -17.94 0.10
N ALA A 114 -15.33 -18.91 -0.62
CA ALA A 114 -16.24 -18.64 -1.72
C ALA A 114 -17.20 -17.51 -1.29
N LEU A 115 -17.43 -16.56 -2.20
CA LEU A 115 -18.41 -15.49 -2.01
C LEU A 115 -19.66 -16.09 -1.36
N VAL A 116 -19.93 -15.69 -0.14
CA VAL A 116 -21.17 -16.07 0.53
C VAL A 116 -22.29 -15.52 -0.34
N ASP A 117 -23.15 -16.41 -0.82
CA ASP A 117 -24.30 -16.05 -1.60
C ASP A 117 -25.23 -15.18 -0.74
N TRP A 118 -25.26 -13.88 -1.01
CA TRP A 118 -26.06 -12.90 -0.28
C TRP A 118 -27.56 -13.03 -0.51
N THR A 119 -28.01 -14.09 -1.22
CA THR A 119 -29.43 -14.39 -1.43
C THR A 119 -30.09 -15.18 -0.30
N ALA A 120 -29.33 -15.66 0.68
CA ALA A 120 -29.88 -16.34 1.84
C ALA A 120 -30.19 -15.33 2.95
N GLU A 121 -31.45 -15.18 3.23
CA GLU A 121 -32.04 -14.48 4.36
C GLU A 121 -31.37 -14.90 5.67
N GLU A 122 -30.61 -14.00 6.30
CA GLU A 122 -30.43 -13.88 7.74
C GLU A 122 -29.34 -12.84 8.03
N CYS A 123 -29.76 -11.57 8.06
CA CYS A 123 -28.95 -10.52 8.67
C CYS A 123 -29.14 -10.60 10.20
N VAL A 124 -28.30 -11.38 10.87
CA VAL A 124 -28.31 -11.52 12.34
C VAL A 124 -27.81 -10.26 13.07
N ALA A 125 -27.32 -9.26 12.34
CA ALA A 125 -26.74 -8.06 12.93
C ALA A 125 -27.74 -6.95 13.29
N CYS A 126 -29.03 -7.09 12.94
CA CYS A 126 -30.07 -6.07 13.20
C CYS A 126 -31.13 -6.50 14.22
N GLY A 127 -30.92 -7.59 14.93
CA GLY A 127 -31.84 -8.08 15.96
C GLY A 127 -31.24 -7.97 17.37
N GLY A 128 -31.36 -6.79 17.97
CA GLY A 128 -30.96 -6.57 19.36
C GLY A 128 -31.28 -5.15 19.79
#